data_4e0e409f1387e8a414a503d3d92d5713
#
_entry.id   4e0e409f1387e8a414a503d3d92d5713
#
_cell.length_a   1.000
_cell.length_b   1.000
_cell.length_c   1.000
_cell.angle_alpha   90.00
_cell.angle_beta   90.00
_cell.angle_gamma   90.00
#
_symmetry.space_group_name_H-M   'P 1'
#
loop_
_entity.id
_entity.type
_entity.pdbx_description
1 polymer ?
#
loop_
_entity_poly.entity_id
_entity_poly.type
_entity_poly.pdbx_seq_one_letter_code
_entity_poly.pdbx_strand_id
1 'polypeptide(L)'
;MVIYSINEVIEMAVQIERCGYTFYNEAAKRKDLDEKAKDFLSYLRDEELKHEKTFMALRDEVDIQVLQLSVDWELIAEYLRTIVESRIFNSESSAIELAVNAKDIKEIVKNAITFEKDTLLYFHTLSDTIDEPKTHTALRKIINEEVSHILKLNEMKQKLV
;
A
#
# COMPACT_ATOMS: atom_id res chain seq x y z
N MET A 1 2.92 -25.67 -9.04
CA MET A 1 2.88 -24.96 -7.75
C MET A 1 3.78 -23.74 -7.89
N VAL A 2 3.23 -22.55 -7.73
CA VAL A 2 4.03 -21.32 -7.84
C VAL A 2 4.57 -21.03 -6.44
N ILE A 3 5.86 -21.24 -6.24
CA ILE A 3 6.54 -20.93 -4.98
C ILE A 3 6.96 -19.47 -5.08
N TYR A 4 6.35 -18.59 -4.31
CA TYR A 4 6.78 -17.21 -4.21
C TYR A 4 8.01 -17.10 -3.32
N SER A 5 9.06 -16.47 -3.85
CA SER A 5 10.21 -16.07 -3.04
C SER A 5 9.86 -14.84 -2.19
N ILE A 6 10.62 -14.60 -1.13
CA ILE A 6 10.49 -13.36 -0.36
C ILE A 6 10.69 -12.11 -1.22
N ASN A 7 11.61 -12.18 -2.19
CA ASN A 7 11.81 -11.06 -3.11
C ASN A 7 10.56 -10.77 -3.93
N GLU A 8 9.80 -11.79 -4.34
CA GLU A 8 8.53 -11.60 -5.04
C GLU A 8 7.46 -10.99 -4.12
N VAL A 9 7.43 -11.38 -2.87
CA VAL A 9 6.50 -10.82 -1.87
C VAL A 9 6.84 -9.36 -1.55
N ILE A 10 8.11 -9.02 -1.44
CA ILE A 10 8.55 -7.62 -1.27
C ILE A 10 8.29 -6.84 -2.56
N GLU A 11 8.48 -7.43 -3.74
CA GLU A 11 8.10 -6.80 -5.01
C GLU A 11 6.61 -6.49 -5.08
N MET A 12 5.75 -7.37 -4.58
CA MET A 12 4.32 -7.09 -4.45
C MET A 12 4.06 -5.87 -3.55
N ALA A 13 4.79 -5.72 -2.45
CA ALA A 13 4.72 -4.54 -1.60
C ALA A 13 5.14 -3.27 -2.36
N VAL A 14 6.23 -3.32 -3.14
CA VAL A 14 6.65 -2.20 -4.01
C VAL A 14 5.52 -1.82 -4.98
N GLN A 15 4.87 -2.78 -5.59
CA GLN A 15 3.76 -2.52 -6.53
C GLN A 15 2.53 -1.92 -5.84
N ILE A 16 2.24 -2.34 -4.59
CA ILE A 16 1.18 -1.76 -3.76
C ILE A 16 1.42 -0.26 -3.57
N GLU A 17 2.62 0.11 -3.13
CA GLU A 17 2.99 1.51 -2.89
C GLU A 17 2.98 2.34 -4.18
N ARG A 18 3.44 1.76 -5.28
CA ARG A 18 3.42 2.41 -6.58
C ARG A 18 1.99 2.68 -7.08
N CYS A 19 1.07 1.75 -6.86
CA CYS A 19 -0.34 1.95 -7.15
C CYS A 19 -0.94 3.06 -6.28
N GLY A 20 -0.60 3.11 -4.99
CA GLY A 20 -1.00 4.18 -4.07
C GLY A 20 -0.48 5.54 -4.53
N TYR A 21 0.80 5.63 -4.84
CA TYR A 21 1.40 6.84 -5.41
C TYR A 21 0.63 7.32 -6.64
N THR A 22 0.36 6.42 -7.58
CA THR A 22 -0.35 6.75 -8.82
C THR A 22 -1.76 7.24 -8.55
N PHE A 23 -2.50 6.57 -7.67
CA PHE A 23 -3.85 6.98 -7.27
C PHE A 23 -3.86 8.40 -6.68
N TYR A 24 -3.04 8.66 -5.68
CA TYR A 24 -2.99 9.97 -5.03
C TYR A 24 -2.49 11.07 -5.95
N ASN A 25 -1.51 10.77 -6.80
CA ASN A 25 -0.97 11.71 -7.77
C ASN A 25 -2.04 12.14 -8.79
N GLU A 26 -2.79 11.21 -9.33
CA GLU A 26 -3.87 11.51 -10.28
C GLU A 26 -5.05 12.23 -9.60
N ALA A 27 -5.42 11.83 -8.39
CA ALA A 27 -6.44 12.50 -7.61
C ALA A 27 -6.06 13.96 -7.28
N ALA A 28 -4.80 14.21 -6.91
CA ALA A 28 -4.33 15.56 -6.60
C ALA A 28 -4.31 16.51 -7.82
N LYS A 29 -4.27 16.00 -9.03
CA LYS A 29 -4.31 16.79 -10.27
C LYS A 29 -5.72 17.28 -10.64
N ARG A 30 -6.76 16.80 -9.98
CA ARG A 30 -8.13 17.13 -10.33
C ARG A 30 -8.43 18.61 -10.11
N LYS A 31 -9.09 19.22 -11.08
CA LYS A 31 -9.40 20.67 -11.05
C LYS A 31 -10.61 21.01 -10.18
N ASP A 32 -11.45 20.02 -9.87
CA ASP A 32 -12.66 20.17 -9.07
C ASP A 32 -12.41 20.14 -7.56
N LEU A 33 -11.17 19.89 -7.13
CA LEU A 33 -10.77 19.87 -5.72
C LEU A 33 -10.23 21.23 -5.26
N ASP A 34 -10.49 21.58 -4.00
CA ASP A 34 -9.84 22.72 -3.37
C ASP A 34 -8.35 22.44 -3.05
N GLU A 35 -7.58 23.51 -2.80
CA GLU A 35 -6.14 23.41 -2.56
C GLU A 35 -5.83 22.56 -1.31
N LYS A 36 -6.67 22.64 -0.27
CA LYS A 36 -6.47 21.85 0.95
C LYS A 36 -6.59 20.35 0.69
N ALA A 37 -7.55 19.93 -0.13
CA ALA A 37 -7.70 18.54 -0.54
C ALA A 37 -6.51 18.09 -1.40
N LYS A 38 -6.07 18.92 -2.35
CA LYS A 38 -4.91 18.63 -3.19
C LYS A 38 -3.62 18.52 -2.39
N ASP A 39 -3.39 19.40 -1.43
CA ASP A 39 -2.22 19.36 -0.54
C ASP A 39 -2.19 18.08 0.27
N PHE A 40 -3.34 17.67 0.80
CA PHE A 40 -3.47 16.43 1.56
C PHE A 40 -3.21 15.18 0.70
N LEU A 41 -3.78 15.13 -0.50
CA LEU A 41 -3.54 14.02 -1.44
C LEU A 41 -2.09 13.99 -1.91
N SER A 42 -1.46 15.14 -2.11
CA SER A 42 -0.04 15.25 -2.44
C SER A 42 0.85 14.77 -1.30
N TYR A 43 0.47 15.06 -0.06
CA TYR A 43 1.16 14.53 1.11
C TYR A 43 1.11 12.99 1.13
N LEU A 44 -0.07 12.40 0.95
CA LEU A 44 -0.21 10.93 0.90
C LEU A 44 0.61 10.33 -0.25
N ARG A 45 0.56 10.94 -1.43
CA ARG A 45 1.41 10.54 -2.56
C ARG A 45 2.90 10.46 -2.19
N ASP A 46 3.39 11.48 -1.51
CA ASP A 46 4.81 11.57 -1.14
C ASP A 46 5.20 10.54 -0.08
N GLU A 47 4.27 10.18 0.82
CA GLU A 47 4.45 9.09 1.78
C GLU A 47 4.54 7.72 1.06
N GLU A 48 3.64 7.43 0.10
CA GLU A 48 3.70 6.20 -0.71
C GLU A 48 5.05 6.08 -1.44
N LEU A 49 5.59 7.19 -1.95
CA LEU A 49 6.90 7.19 -2.61
C LEU A 49 8.05 6.83 -1.64
N LYS A 50 7.97 7.27 -0.39
CA LYS A 50 8.95 6.89 0.65
C LYS A 50 8.86 5.40 0.99
N HIS A 51 7.64 4.89 1.13
CA HIS A 51 7.40 3.47 1.40
C HIS A 51 7.91 2.60 0.23
N GLU A 52 7.62 2.97 -1.01
CA GLU A 52 8.13 2.28 -2.20
C GLU A 52 9.66 2.17 -2.15
N LYS A 53 10.36 3.28 -1.88
CA LYS A 53 11.83 3.30 -1.77
C LYS A 53 12.34 2.42 -0.63
N THR A 54 11.65 2.39 0.50
CA THR A 54 12.00 1.52 1.62
C THR A 54 11.88 0.04 1.23
N PHE A 55 10.81 -0.36 0.58
CA PHE A 55 10.63 -1.73 0.10
C PHE A 55 11.64 -2.10 -0.99
N MET A 56 11.96 -1.19 -1.91
CA MET A 56 12.99 -1.42 -2.93
C MET A 56 14.35 -1.68 -2.27
N ALA A 57 14.72 -0.91 -1.26
CA ALA A 57 15.96 -1.11 -0.51
C ALA A 57 15.96 -2.47 0.24
N LEU A 58 14.86 -2.84 0.87
CA LEU A 58 14.72 -4.14 1.53
C LEU A 58 14.82 -5.29 0.53
N ARG A 59 14.20 -5.18 -0.63
CA ARG A 59 14.29 -6.18 -1.71
C ARG A 59 15.72 -6.43 -2.14
N ASP A 60 16.51 -5.36 -2.29
CA ASP A 60 17.89 -5.43 -2.76
C ASP A 60 18.85 -5.96 -1.68
N GLU A 61 18.51 -5.80 -0.39
CA GLU A 61 19.32 -6.24 0.74
C GLU A 61 18.98 -7.66 1.23
N VAL A 62 17.78 -8.15 0.99
CA VAL A 62 17.36 -9.50 1.36
C VAL A 62 18.01 -10.49 0.42
N ASP A 63 19.21 -10.95 0.80
CA ASP A 63 19.87 -12.05 0.12
C ASP A 63 19.03 -13.33 0.29
N ILE A 64 18.81 -14.03 -0.81
CA ILE A 64 17.97 -15.23 -0.95
C ILE A 64 18.33 -16.35 0.07
N GLN A 65 19.39 -16.18 0.82
CA GLN A 65 20.04 -17.28 1.53
C GLN A 65 19.38 -17.75 2.82
N VAL A 66 18.59 -17.00 3.54
CA VAL A 66 18.26 -17.40 4.93
C VAL A 66 16.88 -16.94 5.41
N LEU A 67 15.83 -17.17 4.66
CA LEU A 67 14.54 -17.19 5.32
C LEU A 67 14.16 -18.66 5.49
N GLN A 68 14.34 -19.14 6.70
CA GLN A 68 13.63 -20.35 7.14
C GLN A 68 12.15 -20.00 7.08
N LEU A 69 11.61 -20.16 5.88
CA LEU A 69 10.21 -19.99 5.62
C LEU A 69 9.47 -20.97 6.54
N SER A 70 8.44 -20.49 7.20
CA SER A 70 7.58 -21.33 8.02
C SER A 70 7.09 -22.52 7.18
N VAL A 71 6.75 -23.62 7.84
CA VAL A 71 6.20 -24.83 7.18
C VAL A 71 4.97 -24.48 6.35
N ASP A 72 4.30 -23.36 6.66
CA ASP A 72 3.09 -22.88 6.01
C ASP A 72 3.33 -21.79 4.96
N TRP A 73 4.58 -21.57 4.53
CA TRP A 73 4.93 -20.47 3.60
C TRP A 73 4.12 -20.50 2.30
N GLU A 74 3.92 -21.66 1.72
CA GLU A 74 3.15 -21.79 0.48
C GLU A 74 1.72 -21.29 0.65
N LEU A 75 1.08 -21.64 1.77
CA LEU A 75 -0.28 -21.19 2.10
C LEU A 75 -0.31 -19.67 2.33
N ILE A 76 0.68 -19.13 3.03
CA ILE A 76 0.80 -17.69 3.28
C ILE A 76 1.04 -16.91 1.99
N ALA A 77 1.92 -17.42 1.12
CA ALA A 77 2.20 -16.79 -0.16
C ALA A 77 0.96 -16.75 -1.08
N GLU A 78 0.17 -17.82 -1.10
CA GLU A 78 -1.11 -17.86 -1.82
C GLU A 78 -2.12 -16.87 -1.21
N TYR A 79 -2.17 -16.75 0.10
CA TYR A 79 -3.02 -15.78 0.80
C TYR A 79 -2.61 -14.34 0.47
N LEU A 80 -1.32 -14.01 0.51
CA LEU A 80 -0.80 -12.70 0.12
C LEU A 80 -1.17 -12.35 -1.32
N ARG A 81 -1.04 -13.30 -2.23
CA ARG A 81 -1.47 -13.12 -3.62
C ARG A 81 -2.96 -12.83 -3.72
N THR A 82 -3.80 -13.57 -3.00
CA THR A 82 -5.25 -13.35 -2.96
C THR A 82 -5.59 -11.93 -2.47
N ILE A 83 -4.90 -11.44 -1.45
CA ILE A 83 -5.06 -10.05 -0.98
C ILE A 83 -4.73 -9.07 -2.11
N VAL A 84 -3.60 -9.24 -2.80
CA VAL A 84 -3.19 -8.34 -3.90
C VAL A 84 -4.21 -8.34 -5.04
N GLU A 85 -4.67 -9.51 -5.45
CA GLU A 85 -5.62 -9.65 -6.57
C GLU A 85 -7.02 -9.10 -6.24
N SER A 86 -7.43 -9.12 -4.97
CA SER A 86 -8.75 -8.68 -4.52
C SER A 86 -8.82 -7.21 -4.09
N ARG A 87 -7.73 -6.46 -4.16
CA ARG A 87 -7.69 -5.05 -3.77
C ARG A 87 -8.57 -4.18 -4.66
N ILE A 88 -9.01 -3.03 -4.12
CA ILE A 88 -9.84 -2.06 -4.83
C ILE A 88 -9.23 -1.62 -6.17
N PHE A 89 -7.90 -1.53 -6.24
CA PHE A 89 -7.13 -1.45 -7.49
C PHE A 89 -5.82 -2.21 -7.32
N ASN A 90 -5.39 -2.92 -8.34
CA ASN A 90 -4.22 -3.81 -8.34
C ASN A 90 -3.24 -3.50 -9.48
N SER A 91 -3.43 -2.41 -10.18
CA SER A 91 -2.57 -1.92 -11.25
C SER A 91 -2.56 -0.40 -11.28
N GLU A 92 -1.52 0.19 -11.86
CA GLU A 92 -1.47 1.65 -12.05
C GLU A 92 -2.64 2.13 -12.92
N SER A 93 -3.01 1.38 -13.96
CA SER A 93 -4.16 1.71 -14.81
C SER A 93 -5.47 1.76 -14.04
N SER A 94 -5.75 0.77 -13.18
CA SER A 94 -6.96 0.77 -12.35
C SER A 94 -6.94 1.85 -11.27
N ALA A 95 -5.78 2.18 -10.73
CA ALA A 95 -5.60 3.30 -9.79
C ALA A 95 -5.92 4.65 -10.46
N ILE A 96 -5.41 4.89 -11.68
CA ILE A 96 -5.71 6.08 -12.47
C ILE A 96 -7.22 6.18 -12.72
N GLU A 97 -7.82 5.10 -13.18
CA GLU A 97 -9.25 5.03 -13.52
C GLU A 97 -10.13 5.38 -12.32
N LEU A 98 -9.86 4.84 -11.15
CA LEU A 98 -10.57 5.17 -9.91
C LEU A 98 -10.38 6.62 -9.48
N ALA A 99 -9.16 7.16 -9.59
CA ALA A 99 -8.88 8.54 -9.22
C ALA A 99 -9.57 9.54 -10.16
N VAL A 100 -9.55 9.28 -11.46
CA VAL A 100 -10.12 10.18 -12.49
C VAL A 100 -11.64 10.12 -12.51
N ASN A 101 -12.22 8.93 -12.36
CA ASN A 101 -13.67 8.70 -12.48
C ASN A 101 -14.45 8.87 -11.17
N ALA A 102 -13.78 9.09 -10.03
CA ALA A 102 -14.46 9.39 -8.78
C ALA A 102 -15.36 10.62 -8.93
N LYS A 103 -16.58 10.55 -8.41
CA LYS A 103 -17.58 11.62 -8.54
C LYS A 103 -17.13 12.91 -7.89
N ASP A 104 -16.54 12.80 -6.70
CA ASP A 104 -16.15 13.92 -5.86
C ASP A 104 -15.08 13.50 -4.86
N ILE A 105 -14.65 14.43 -4.02
CA ILE A 105 -13.68 14.19 -2.96
C ILE A 105 -14.13 13.09 -1.97
N LYS A 106 -15.43 12.95 -1.72
CA LYS A 106 -15.95 11.92 -0.80
C LYS A 106 -15.69 10.53 -1.34
N GLU A 107 -15.87 10.33 -2.63
CA GLU A 107 -15.59 9.04 -3.27
C GLU A 107 -14.08 8.76 -3.32
N ILE A 108 -13.26 9.78 -3.60
CA ILE A 108 -11.78 9.67 -3.53
C ILE A 108 -11.36 9.22 -2.13
N VAL A 109 -11.83 9.88 -1.08
CA VAL A 109 -11.49 9.53 0.31
C VAL A 109 -11.98 8.13 0.69
N LYS A 110 -13.17 7.74 0.25
CA LYS A 110 -13.70 6.39 0.44
C LYS A 110 -12.80 5.32 -0.21
N ASN A 111 -12.41 5.55 -1.45
CA ASN A 111 -11.55 4.64 -2.19
C ASN A 111 -10.15 4.56 -1.55
N ALA A 112 -9.62 5.71 -1.10
CA ALA A 112 -8.36 5.78 -0.38
C ALA A 112 -8.39 4.95 0.92
N ILE A 113 -9.42 5.10 1.75
CA ILE A 113 -9.57 4.32 2.99
C ILE A 113 -9.61 2.82 2.68
N THR A 114 -10.32 2.41 1.65
CA THR A 114 -10.38 1.01 1.23
C THR A 114 -9.00 0.51 0.80
N PHE A 115 -8.28 1.29 0.01
CA PHE A 115 -6.92 0.98 -0.42
C PHE A 115 -5.96 0.81 0.78
N GLU A 116 -5.96 1.76 1.72
CA GLU A 116 -5.10 1.70 2.90
C GLU A 116 -5.41 0.49 3.81
N LYS A 117 -6.68 0.13 3.94
CA LYS A 117 -7.06 -1.09 4.68
C LYS A 117 -6.56 -2.37 4.01
N ASP A 118 -6.68 -2.46 2.70
CA ASP A 118 -6.16 -3.59 1.94
C ASP A 118 -4.64 -3.67 2.06
N THR A 119 -3.96 -2.53 2.01
CA THR A 119 -2.51 -2.39 2.20
C THR A 119 -2.09 -2.87 3.59
N LEU A 120 -2.78 -2.45 4.64
CA LEU A 120 -2.51 -2.89 6.01
C LEU A 120 -2.71 -4.40 6.19
N LEU A 121 -3.73 -4.98 5.58
CA LEU A 121 -3.95 -6.43 5.63
C LEU A 121 -2.74 -7.17 5.04
N TYR A 122 -2.22 -6.71 3.92
CA TYR A 122 -1.02 -7.26 3.29
C TYR A 122 0.22 -7.11 4.19
N PHE A 123 0.47 -5.92 4.70
CA PHE A 123 1.68 -5.62 5.48
C PHE A 123 1.68 -6.30 6.85
N HIS A 124 0.54 -6.42 7.51
CA HIS A 124 0.44 -7.19 8.75
C HIS A 124 0.74 -8.68 8.50
N THR A 125 0.17 -9.26 7.45
CA THR A 125 0.46 -10.65 7.08
C THR A 125 1.93 -10.85 6.77
N LEU A 126 2.53 -9.92 6.03
CA LEU A 126 3.95 -9.95 5.70
C LEU A 126 4.83 -9.83 6.96
N SER A 127 4.50 -8.91 7.85
CA SER A 127 5.22 -8.70 9.13
C SER A 127 5.17 -9.93 10.03
N ASP A 128 4.03 -10.61 10.07
CA ASP A 128 3.86 -11.83 10.88
C ASP A 128 4.63 -13.03 10.29
N THR A 129 4.99 -12.96 9.03
CA THR A 129 5.64 -14.05 8.28
C THR A 129 7.16 -13.91 8.26
N ILE A 130 7.68 -12.68 8.22
CA ILE A 130 9.10 -12.39 8.09
C ILE A 130 9.72 -12.18 9.48
N ASP A 131 10.64 -13.05 9.87
CA ASP A 131 11.33 -12.99 11.17
C ASP A 131 12.74 -12.38 11.06
N GLU A 132 13.02 -11.60 10.02
CA GLU A 132 14.29 -10.88 9.88
C GLU A 132 14.16 -9.51 10.57
N PRO A 133 15.00 -9.21 11.59
CA PRO A 133 14.81 -8.05 12.48
C PRO A 133 14.76 -6.69 11.74
N LYS A 134 15.61 -6.49 10.74
CA LYS A 134 15.67 -5.23 9.99
C LYS A 134 14.40 -5.03 9.16
N THR A 135 13.98 -6.06 8.46
CA THR A 135 12.74 -6.05 7.66
C THR A 135 11.52 -5.86 8.55
N HIS A 136 11.46 -6.57 9.67
CA HIS A 136 10.38 -6.45 10.63
C HIS A 136 10.27 -5.02 11.22
N THR A 137 11.40 -4.41 11.56
CA THR A 137 11.44 -3.02 12.06
C THR A 137 10.95 -2.03 11.01
N ALA A 138 11.38 -2.17 9.76
CA ALA A 138 10.95 -1.32 8.66
C ALA A 138 9.45 -1.47 8.37
N LEU A 139 8.95 -2.71 8.34
CA LEU A 139 7.53 -3.00 8.16
C LEU A 139 6.68 -2.42 9.29
N ARG A 140 7.12 -2.53 10.54
CA ARG A 140 6.39 -1.99 11.69
C ARG A 140 6.27 -0.46 11.58
N LYS A 141 7.33 0.21 11.16
CA LYS A 141 7.29 1.66 10.92
C LYS A 141 6.27 2.01 9.85
N ILE A 142 6.31 1.36 8.69
CA ILE A 142 5.36 1.60 7.59
C ILE A 142 3.93 1.31 8.03
N ILE A 143 3.67 0.21 8.71
CA ILE A 143 2.35 -0.13 9.25
C ILE A 143 1.80 1.01 10.14
N ASN A 144 2.62 1.57 11.02
CA ASN A 144 2.21 2.68 11.88
C ASN A 144 1.90 3.95 11.07
N GLU A 145 2.65 4.21 10.01
CA GLU A 145 2.41 5.34 9.09
C GLU A 145 1.10 5.15 8.33
N GLU A 146 0.82 3.94 7.82
CA GLU A 146 -0.45 3.61 7.13
C GLU A 146 -1.67 3.71 8.07
N VAL A 147 -1.54 3.29 9.31
CA VAL A 147 -2.59 3.52 10.33
C VAL A 147 -2.86 5.02 10.49
N SER A 148 -1.81 5.84 10.53
CA SER A 148 -1.95 7.31 10.57
C SER A 148 -2.66 7.85 9.33
N HIS A 149 -2.38 7.33 8.14
CA HIS A 149 -3.06 7.71 6.91
C HIS A 149 -4.56 7.44 6.99
N ILE A 150 -4.97 6.26 7.44
CA ILE A 150 -6.39 5.93 7.63
C ILE A 150 -7.06 6.88 8.60
N LEU A 151 -6.42 7.21 9.72
CA LEU A 151 -6.99 8.13 10.72
C LEU A 151 -7.18 9.53 10.14
N LYS A 152 -6.21 10.04 9.41
CA LYS A 152 -6.28 11.35 8.73
C LYS A 152 -7.35 11.36 7.62
N LEU A 153 -7.45 10.28 6.85
CA LEU A 153 -8.49 10.12 5.83
C LEU A 153 -9.88 10.06 6.46
N ASN A 154 -10.03 9.36 7.57
CA ASN A 154 -11.29 9.29 8.29
C ASN A 154 -11.69 10.65 8.90
N GLU A 155 -10.74 11.40 9.43
CA GLU A 155 -10.96 12.77 9.89
C GLU A 155 -11.44 13.68 8.73
N MET A 156 -10.80 13.59 7.58
CA MET A 156 -11.23 14.31 6.38
C MET A 156 -12.65 13.91 5.97
N LYS A 157 -12.95 12.61 5.95
CA LYS A 157 -14.28 12.09 5.64
C LYS A 157 -15.37 12.69 6.53
N GLN A 158 -15.10 12.79 7.83
CA GLN A 158 -16.04 13.37 8.79
C GLN A 158 -16.30 14.86 8.52
N LYS A 159 -15.29 15.61 8.09
CA LYS A 159 -15.41 17.04 7.75
C LYS A 159 -16.16 17.28 6.44
N LEU A 160 -16.30 16.28 5.59
CA LEU A 160 -16.99 16.34 4.29
C LEU A 160 -18.50 16.03 4.38
N VAL A 161 -19.00 15.73 5.55
CA VAL A 161 -20.44 15.41 5.78
C VAL A 161 -21.28 16.67 5.77
#